data_f8a55aa60b7abbd115748f4d8cde42a1
#
_entry.id   f8a55aa60b7abbd115748f4d8cde42a1
#
_cell.length_a   1.000
_cell.length_b   1.000
_cell.length_c   1.000
_cell.angle_alpha   90.00
_cell.angle_beta   90.00
_cell.angle_gamma   90.00
#
_symmetry.space_group_name_H-M   'P 1'
#
loop_
_entity.id
_entity.type
_entity.pdbx_description
1 polymer ?
#
loop_
_entity_poly.entity_id
_entity_poly.type
_entity_poly.pdbx_seq_one_letter_code
_entity_poly.pdbx_strand_id
1 'polypeptide(L)'
;MKLITELVEEVSYISEAKETGEKEHYIEGIFLQAEIKNRNGRIYPLEVMEKEVNRYMAEVVKAKRAYGELGHPAGPQINLDRVSHLIVDLRKSGKNFIGKAKLTETPMGEIAKGLLKSGAHLGVSSRGMGSLKPGKDGVMEVQPDYKIATAADIVADPSAPNAFVEGIMEGVEWIYDPVHGTWHEEQLHNIKAEVHKLSKLQLEEQKLAIFENYLASLTVKNKLL
;
A
#
# COMPACT_ATOMS: atom_id res chain seq x y z
N MET A 1 -10.98 -7.00 -2.35
CA MET A 1 -10.12 -6.40 -1.31
C MET A 1 -9.96 -4.92 -1.59
N LYS A 2 -9.86 -4.10 -0.56
CA LYS A 2 -9.65 -2.65 -0.70
C LYS A 2 -8.18 -2.33 -0.53
N LEU A 3 -7.68 -1.32 -1.26
CA LEU A 3 -6.35 -0.76 -1.02
C LEU A 3 -6.40 0.02 0.30
N ILE A 4 -5.43 -0.25 1.18
CA ILE A 4 -5.32 0.36 2.50
C ILE A 4 -3.94 1.01 2.56
N THR A 5 -3.91 2.31 2.84
CA THR A 5 -2.67 3.10 2.95
C THR A 5 -2.56 3.74 4.32
N GLU A 6 -1.35 3.75 4.87
CA GLU A 6 -1.02 4.30 6.19
C GLU A 6 0.14 5.26 6.09
N LEU A 7 0.05 6.34 6.83
CA LEU A 7 1.09 7.35 6.91
C LEU A 7 1.74 7.35 8.30
N VAL A 8 3.07 7.36 8.35
CA VAL A 8 3.87 7.50 9.57
C VAL A 8 4.81 8.69 9.44
N GLU A 9 4.90 9.51 10.49
CA GLU A 9 5.35 10.90 10.39
C GLU A 9 6.86 11.14 10.40
N GLU A 10 7.67 10.23 10.95
CA GLU A 10 9.11 10.49 11.07
C GLU A 10 9.93 9.24 10.77
N VAL A 11 10.90 9.39 9.89
CA VAL A 11 11.98 8.44 9.68
C VAL A 11 13.32 9.14 9.88
N SER A 12 14.24 8.47 10.56
CA SER A 12 15.61 8.91 10.74
C SER A 12 16.46 8.50 9.55
N TYR A 13 17.32 9.43 9.09
CA TYR A 13 18.30 9.15 8.06
C TYR A 13 19.60 8.67 8.70
N ILE A 14 20.12 7.53 8.26
CA ILE A 14 21.33 6.91 8.78
C ILE A 14 22.31 6.70 7.63
N SER A 15 23.58 7.05 7.83
CA SER A 15 24.68 6.76 6.90
C SER A 15 25.65 5.80 7.58
N GLU A 16 25.77 4.59 7.06
CA GLU A 16 26.68 3.55 7.58
C GLU A 16 27.87 3.39 6.62
N ALA A 17 29.09 3.35 7.16
CA ALA A 17 30.28 3.06 6.38
C ALA A 17 30.49 1.54 6.27
N LYS A 18 30.72 1.04 5.07
CA LYS A 18 31.20 -0.32 4.86
C LYS A 18 32.70 -0.44 5.18
N GLU A 19 33.17 -1.66 5.39
CA GLU A 19 34.59 -1.95 5.50
C GLU A 19 35.40 -1.49 4.25
N THR A 20 34.74 -1.42 3.09
CA THR A 20 35.30 -0.92 1.82
C THR A 20 35.41 0.60 1.75
N GLY A 21 34.95 1.35 2.76
CA GLY A 21 34.92 2.81 2.75
C GLY A 21 33.71 3.43 2.01
N GLU A 22 32.92 2.64 1.32
CA GLU A 22 31.67 3.10 0.71
C GLU A 22 30.60 3.33 1.78
N LYS A 23 29.80 4.40 1.63
CA LYS A 23 28.70 4.71 2.55
C LYS A 23 27.41 4.15 2.02
N GLU A 24 26.74 3.36 2.83
CA GLU A 24 25.36 2.97 2.62
C GLU A 24 24.41 3.93 3.35
N HIS A 25 23.27 4.18 2.75
CA HIS A 25 22.29 5.14 3.26
C HIS A 25 21.00 4.41 3.59
N TYR A 26 20.48 4.67 4.77
CA TYR A 26 19.28 4.04 5.30
C TYR A 26 18.29 5.08 5.81
N ILE A 27 17.03 4.68 5.85
CA ILE A 27 15.99 5.31 6.67
C ILE A 27 15.55 4.31 7.73
N GLU A 28 15.30 4.78 8.93
CA GLU A 28 14.76 3.97 10.03
C GLU A 28 13.70 4.78 10.78
N GLY A 29 12.66 4.10 11.25
CA GLY A 29 11.59 4.71 12.03
C GLY A 29 10.40 3.77 12.19
N ILE A 30 9.29 4.30 12.67
CA ILE A 30 8.05 3.55 12.73
C ILE A 30 7.50 3.45 11.31
N PHE A 31 7.36 2.23 10.77
CA PHE A 31 6.76 2.01 9.45
C PHE A 31 5.28 1.64 9.56
N LEU A 32 4.88 0.92 10.62
CA LEU A 32 3.50 0.48 10.83
C LEU A 32 3.12 0.63 12.31
N GLN A 33 1.84 0.88 12.56
CA GLN A 33 1.27 0.98 13.92
C GLN A 33 0.00 0.12 14.03
N ALA A 34 -0.13 -0.60 15.14
CA ALA A 34 -1.32 -1.36 15.50
C ALA A 34 -2.03 -0.72 16.70
N GLU A 35 -3.31 -1.04 16.91
CA GLU A 35 -4.11 -0.61 18.06
C GLU A 35 -4.25 0.93 18.22
N ILE A 36 -3.90 1.69 17.21
CA ILE A 36 -4.00 3.14 17.16
C ILE A 36 -4.91 3.51 16.00
N LYS A 37 -5.91 4.37 16.27
CA LYS A 37 -6.75 4.93 15.20
C LYS A 37 -5.88 5.88 14.37
N ASN A 38 -5.70 5.52 13.12
CA ASN A 38 -4.96 6.34 12.18
C ASN A 38 -5.80 7.53 11.65
N ARG A 39 -5.17 8.39 10.85
CA ARG A 39 -5.82 9.57 10.25
C ARG A 39 -6.97 9.20 9.29
N ASN A 40 -6.94 7.99 8.72
CA ASN A 40 -7.97 7.46 7.82
C ASN A 40 -9.15 6.82 8.57
N GLY A 41 -9.21 6.95 9.90
CA GLY A 41 -10.27 6.39 10.71
C GLY A 41 -10.21 4.87 10.85
N ARG A 42 -9.03 4.25 10.67
CA ARG A 42 -8.84 2.80 10.72
C ARG A 42 -8.04 2.39 11.93
N ILE A 43 -8.27 1.16 12.39
CA ILE A 43 -7.46 0.47 13.40
C ILE A 43 -7.02 -0.88 12.84
N TYR A 44 -5.76 -1.22 13.07
CA TYR A 44 -5.21 -2.55 12.80
C TYR A 44 -5.11 -3.31 14.12
N PRO A 45 -5.83 -4.43 14.29
CA PRO A 45 -5.61 -5.30 15.43
C PRO A 45 -4.16 -5.79 15.45
N LEU A 46 -3.55 -5.82 16.66
CA LEU A 46 -2.14 -6.15 16.79
C LEU A 46 -1.81 -7.55 16.22
N GLU A 47 -2.70 -8.52 16.48
CA GLU A 47 -2.54 -9.90 15.97
C GLU A 47 -2.57 -9.99 14.44
N VAL A 48 -3.43 -9.17 13.80
CA VAL A 48 -3.52 -9.09 12.32
C VAL A 48 -2.23 -8.51 11.75
N MET A 49 -1.76 -7.41 12.32
CA MET A 49 -0.54 -6.76 11.89
C MET A 49 0.68 -7.64 12.14
N GLU A 50 0.80 -8.25 13.31
CA GLU A 50 1.94 -9.11 13.66
C GLU A 50 2.02 -10.34 12.76
N LYS A 51 0.90 -11.00 12.51
CA LYS A 51 0.81 -12.14 11.58
C LYS A 51 1.31 -11.75 10.19
N GLU A 52 0.85 -10.60 9.68
CA GLU A 52 1.20 -10.18 8.34
C GLU A 52 2.65 -9.68 8.23
N VAL A 53 3.16 -8.97 9.24
CA VAL A 53 4.57 -8.56 9.30
C VAL A 53 5.48 -9.79 9.31
N ASN A 54 5.16 -10.81 10.10
CA ASN A 54 5.94 -12.06 10.13
C ASN A 54 5.96 -12.74 8.76
N ARG A 55 4.82 -12.80 8.05
CA ARG A 55 4.76 -13.31 6.68
C ARG A 55 5.62 -12.46 5.74
N TYR A 56 5.44 -11.14 5.78
CA TYR A 56 6.16 -10.21 4.90
C TYR A 56 7.67 -10.30 5.09
N MET A 57 8.14 -10.39 6.35
CA MET A 57 9.56 -10.61 6.67
C MET A 57 10.06 -11.94 6.10
N ALA A 58 9.30 -13.03 6.28
CA ALA A 58 9.72 -14.37 5.86
C ALA A 58 9.73 -14.55 4.33
N GLU A 59 8.72 -14.01 3.64
CA GLU A 59 8.51 -14.28 2.22
C GLU A 59 9.05 -13.18 1.30
N VAL A 60 9.05 -11.92 1.75
CA VAL A 60 9.35 -10.76 0.90
C VAL A 60 10.70 -10.14 1.27
N VAL A 61 10.93 -9.81 2.55
CA VAL A 61 12.18 -9.19 3.00
C VAL A 61 13.36 -10.15 2.86
N LYS A 62 13.24 -11.39 3.34
CA LYS A 62 14.29 -12.41 3.18
C LYS A 62 14.63 -12.71 1.72
N ALA A 63 13.62 -12.63 0.84
CA ALA A 63 13.82 -12.79 -0.60
C ALA A 63 14.40 -11.54 -1.28
N LYS A 64 14.70 -10.46 -0.53
CA LYS A 64 15.20 -9.18 -1.04
C LYS A 64 14.30 -8.55 -2.11
N ARG A 65 12.97 -8.67 -1.93
CA ARG A 65 11.94 -8.16 -2.82
C ARG A 65 11.03 -7.13 -2.16
N ALA A 66 11.37 -6.67 -0.95
CA ALA A 66 10.61 -5.69 -0.19
C ALA A 66 10.91 -4.26 -0.66
N TYR A 67 10.50 -3.96 -1.89
CA TYR A 67 10.70 -2.64 -2.50
C TYR A 67 9.74 -1.60 -1.93
N GLY A 68 10.23 -0.36 -1.84
CA GLY A 68 9.43 0.83 -1.58
C GLY A 68 9.70 1.90 -2.63
N GLU A 69 8.69 2.71 -2.90
CA GLU A 69 8.72 3.70 -3.96
C GLU A 69 8.90 5.12 -3.41
N LEU A 70 9.32 6.05 -4.27
CA LEU A 70 9.28 7.48 -4.01
C LEU A 70 7.91 8.03 -4.45
N GLY A 71 7.14 8.52 -3.49
CA GLY A 71 5.74 8.90 -3.67
C GLY A 71 4.80 7.69 -3.63
N HIS A 72 3.53 7.98 -3.48
CA HIS A 72 2.46 6.96 -3.45
C HIS A 72 1.91 6.74 -4.86
N PRO A 73 2.06 5.55 -5.45
CA PRO A 73 1.36 5.21 -6.69
C PRO A 73 -0.12 4.91 -6.43
N ALA A 74 -0.91 4.94 -7.49
CA ALA A 74 -2.35 4.76 -7.43
C ALA A 74 -2.82 3.30 -7.21
N GLY A 75 -1.91 2.34 -7.02
CA GLY A 75 -2.27 0.92 -6.89
C GLY A 75 -1.35 0.15 -5.95
N PRO A 76 -1.67 -1.13 -5.68
CA PRO A 76 -0.87 -1.98 -4.82
C PRO A 76 0.39 -2.53 -5.50
N GLN A 77 0.49 -2.40 -6.82
CA GLN A 77 1.64 -2.88 -7.59
C GLN A 77 2.87 -2.02 -7.35
N ILE A 78 4.04 -2.67 -7.37
CA ILE A 78 5.33 -1.99 -7.31
C ILE A 78 5.79 -1.65 -8.73
N ASN A 79 6.09 -0.38 -8.99
CA ASN A 79 6.67 0.09 -10.23
C ASN A 79 8.18 0.18 -10.06
N LEU A 80 8.93 -0.67 -10.76
CA LEU A 80 10.39 -0.78 -10.58
C LEU A 80 11.14 0.51 -10.95
N ASP A 81 10.60 1.30 -11.86
CA ASP A 81 11.13 2.63 -12.23
C ASP A 81 10.97 3.69 -11.13
N ARG A 82 10.12 3.44 -10.13
CA ARG A 82 9.87 4.32 -8.99
C ARG A 82 10.55 3.86 -7.69
N VAL A 83 11.19 2.69 -7.70
CA VAL A 83 11.83 2.14 -6.52
C VAL A 83 12.93 3.08 -6.02
N SER A 84 12.83 3.48 -4.76
CA SER A 84 13.77 4.35 -4.06
C SER A 84 14.51 3.66 -2.92
N HIS A 85 13.98 2.56 -2.41
CA HIS A 85 14.58 1.85 -1.28
C HIS A 85 14.15 0.38 -1.23
N LEU A 86 14.91 -0.39 -0.46
CA LEU A 86 14.66 -1.79 -0.16
C LEU A 86 14.52 -1.94 1.37
N ILE A 87 13.39 -2.43 1.84
CA ILE A 87 13.16 -2.71 3.25
C ILE A 87 14.01 -3.92 3.64
N VAL A 88 14.85 -3.76 4.66
CA VAL A 88 15.82 -4.77 5.10
C VAL A 88 15.47 -5.34 6.47
N ASP A 89 14.70 -4.61 7.27
CA ASP A 89 14.23 -5.07 8.57
C ASP A 89 12.86 -4.46 8.92
N LEU A 90 12.08 -5.20 9.70
CA LEU A 90 10.80 -4.75 10.24
C LEU A 90 10.54 -5.52 11.54
N ARG A 91 10.75 -4.87 12.69
CA ARG A 91 10.67 -5.48 14.01
C ARG A 91 9.58 -4.87 14.87
N LYS A 92 8.90 -5.71 15.64
CA LYS A 92 7.88 -5.27 16.61
C LYS A 92 8.50 -4.55 17.80
N SER A 93 7.90 -3.45 18.19
CA SER A 93 8.19 -2.69 19.40
C SER A 93 6.88 -2.19 20.03
N GLY A 94 6.31 -2.99 20.95
CA GLY A 94 4.99 -2.72 21.50
C GLY A 94 3.88 -2.76 20.45
N LYS A 95 3.21 -1.63 20.21
CA LYS A 95 2.20 -1.44 19.17
C LYS A 95 2.79 -0.96 17.84
N ASN A 96 4.05 -0.61 17.84
CA ASN A 96 4.76 -0.12 16.66
C ASN A 96 5.56 -1.23 15.98
N PHE A 97 5.80 -1.06 14.69
CA PHE A 97 6.73 -1.87 13.91
C PHE A 97 7.80 -0.94 13.35
N ILE A 98 9.01 -1.07 13.91
CA ILE A 98 10.16 -0.28 13.51
C ILE A 98 10.75 -0.92 12.27
N GLY A 99 10.82 -0.15 11.19
CA GLY A 99 11.39 -0.57 9.92
C GLY A 99 12.74 0.07 9.66
N LYS A 100 13.61 -0.65 8.96
CA LYS A 100 14.85 -0.14 8.38
C LYS A 100 14.85 -0.43 6.89
N ALA A 101 15.16 0.58 6.07
CA ALA A 101 15.23 0.42 4.63
C ALA A 101 16.49 1.08 4.07
N LYS A 102 17.14 0.36 3.14
CA LYS A 102 18.32 0.83 2.43
C LYS A 102 17.90 1.64 1.22
N LEU A 103 18.38 2.86 1.08
CA LEU A 103 18.19 3.68 -0.11
C LEU A 103 18.99 3.08 -1.28
N THR A 104 18.32 2.90 -2.41
CA THR A 104 18.91 2.30 -3.61
C THR A 104 19.71 3.31 -4.44
N GLU A 105 20.52 2.83 -5.37
CA GLU A 105 21.24 3.62 -6.36
C GLU A 105 20.43 3.84 -7.64
N THR A 106 19.09 3.66 -7.56
CA THR A 106 18.15 4.01 -8.61
C THR A 106 17.95 5.53 -8.66
N PRO A 107 17.46 6.10 -9.77
CA PRO A 107 17.19 7.54 -9.85
C PRO A 107 16.32 8.05 -8.69
N MET A 108 15.29 7.30 -8.30
CA MET A 108 14.40 7.68 -7.21
C MET A 108 15.08 7.56 -5.83
N GLY A 109 15.98 6.60 -5.65
CA GLY A 109 16.80 6.49 -4.43
C GLY A 109 17.78 7.64 -4.31
N GLU A 110 18.40 8.07 -5.40
CA GLU A 110 19.31 9.24 -5.40
C GLU A 110 18.56 10.55 -5.09
N ILE A 111 17.34 10.72 -5.61
CA ILE A 111 16.48 11.86 -5.23
C ILE A 111 16.18 11.85 -3.74
N ALA A 112 15.76 10.70 -3.18
CA ALA A 112 15.48 10.56 -1.75
C ALA A 112 16.73 10.87 -0.90
N LYS A 113 17.90 10.34 -1.28
CA LYS A 113 19.19 10.64 -0.62
C LYS A 113 19.52 12.12 -0.67
N GLY A 114 19.34 12.77 -1.83
CA GLY A 114 19.60 14.20 -2.02
C GLY A 114 18.72 15.05 -1.12
N LEU A 115 17.44 14.76 -1.04
CA LEU A 115 16.49 15.45 -0.17
C LEU A 115 16.87 15.29 1.30
N LEU A 116 17.13 14.07 1.77
CA LEU A 116 17.51 13.79 3.16
C LEU A 116 18.84 14.45 3.54
N LYS A 117 19.84 14.41 2.67
CA LYS A 117 21.13 15.11 2.87
C LYS A 117 20.97 16.63 2.93
N SER A 118 19.97 17.17 2.27
CA SER A 118 19.64 18.60 2.30
C SER A 118 18.83 19.01 3.54
N GLY A 119 18.55 18.05 4.45
CA GLY A 119 17.80 18.30 5.68
C GLY A 119 16.28 18.27 5.50
N ALA A 120 15.78 17.73 4.37
CA ALA A 120 14.34 17.54 4.21
C ALA A 120 13.81 16.47 5.16
N HIS A 121 12.67 16.73 5.78
CA HIS A 121 11.91 15.73 6.54
C HIS A 121 11.00 14.98 5.59
N LEU A 122 11.18 13.66 5.52
CA LEU A 122 10.38 12.76 4.71
C LEU A 122 9.65 11.78 5.63
N GLY A 123 8.41 11.47 5.30
CA GLY A 123 7.64 10.45 5.98
C GLY A 123 7.65 9.13 5.20
N VAL A 124 7.02 8.12 5.78
CA VAL A 124 6.72 6.87 5.10
C VAL A 124 5.24 6.53 5.21
N SER A 125 4.73 5.84 4.19
CA SER A 125 3.36 5.38 4.13
C SER A 125 3.30 3.96 3.62
N SER A 126 2.59 3.07 4.32
CA SER A 126 2.42 1.69 3.89
C SER A 126 1.26 1.54 2.92
N ARG A 127 1.36 0.54 2.04
CA ARG A 127 0.26 0.08 1.18
C ARG A 127 -0.03 -1.39 1.45
N GLY A 128 -1.30 -1.71 1.55
CA GLY A 128 -1.75 -3.09 1.71
C GLY A 128 -3.14 -3.31 1.12
N MET A 129 -3.55 -4.55 1.11
CA MET A 129 -4.85 -5.00 0.65
C MET A 129 -5.56 -5.76 1.76
N GLY A 130 -6.84 -5.51 1.95
CA GLY A 130 -7.61 -6.20 2.98
C GLY A 130 -9.07 -5.80 3.01
N SER A 131 -9.83 -6.48 3.83
CA SER A 131 -11.22 -6.14 4.13
C SER A 131 -11.29 -5.22 5.35
N LEU A 132 -12.32 -4.39 5.39
CA LEU A 132 -12.63 -3.50 6.51
C LEU A 132 -14.01 -3.83 7.04
N LYS A 133 -14.16 -3.82 8.37
CA LYS A 133 -15.47 -3.91 9.03
C LYS A 133 -15.68 -2.68 9.93
N PRO A 134 -16.91 -2.19 10.02
CA PRO A 134 -17.24 -1.17 11.00
C PRO A 134 -16.99 -1.69 12.42
N GLY A 135 -16.14 -1.01 13.17
CA GLY A 135 -15.94 -1.23 14.59
C GLY A 135 -16.75 -0.25 15.42
N LYS A 136 -16.39 -0.10 16.70
CA LYS A 136 -17.03 0.85 17.61
C LYS A 136 -16.73 2.30 17.16
N ASP A 137 -17.66 3.19 17.41
CA ASP A 137 -17.50 4.66 17.20
C ASP A 137 -17.15 5.10 15.77
N GLY A 138 -17.61 4.35 14.75
CA GLY A 138 -17.35 4.66 13.35
C GLY A 138 -15.93 4.40 12.88
N VAL A 139 -15.10 3.76 13.71
CA VAL A 139 -13.75 3.35 13.35
C VAL A 139 -13.82 2.08 12.50
N MET A 140 -13.09 2.04 11.39
CA MET A 140 -13.01 0.85 10.56
C MET A 140 -11.88 -0.07 11.03
N GLU A 141 -12.19 -1.34 11.26
CA GLU A 141 -11.23 -2.34 11.69
C GLU A 141 -10.74 -3.18 10.52
N VAL A 142 -9.41 -3.27 10.38
CA VAL A 142 -8.75 -4.09 9.35
C VAL A 142 -8.87 -5.57 9.70
N GLN A 143 -9.25 -6.38 8.74
CA GLN A 143 -9.58 -7.79 8.95
C GLN A 143 -8.35 -8.71 8.73
N PRO A 144 -8.42 -10.00 9.18
CA PRO A 144 -7.32 -10.96 9.10
C PRO A 144 -6.84 -11.35 7.70
N ASP A 145 -7.55 -10.92 6.65
CA ASP A 145 -7.16 -11.09 5.25
C ASP A 145 -6.18 -10.00 4.76
N TYR A 146 -5.77 -9.08 5.64
CA TYR A 146 -4.81 -8.03 5.33
C TYR A 146 -3.49 -8.58 4.80
N LYS A 147 -3.00 -7.97 3.72
CA LYS A 147 -1.71 -8.28 3.07
C LYS A 147 -0.96 -6.99 2.77
N ILE A 148 0.28 -6.90 3.23
CA ILE A 148 1.19 -5.80 2.93
C ILE A 148 1.66 -5.93 1.47
N ALA A 149 1.46 -4.88 0.67
CA ALA A 149 2.07 -4.72 -0.64
C ALA A 149 3.46 -4.09 -0.50
N THR A 150 3.57 -2.99 0.27
CA THR A 150 4.84 -2.45 0.76
C THR A 150 4.67 -1.92 2.17
N ALA A 151 5.65 -2.14 3.03
CA ALA A 151 5.61 -1.64 4.40
C ALA A 151 5.94 -0.15 4.49
N ALA A 152 6.57 0.42 3.48
CA ALA A 152 6.86 1.85 3.40
C ALA A 152 7.07 2.30 1.95
N ASP A 153 6.43 3.39 1.56
CA ASP A 153 6.81 4.27 0.45
C ASP A 153 7.29 5.59 1.05
N ILE A 154 8.31 6.22 0.48
CA ILE A 154 8.76 7.54 0.93
C ILE A 154 7.83 8.61 0.37
N VAL A 155 7.29 9.46 1.25
CA VAL A 155 6.34 10.53 0.91
C VAL A 155 6.83 11.90 1.40
N ALA A 156 6.40 12.98 0.71
CA ALA A 156 6.96 14.30 0.91
C ALA A 156 6.51 14.99 2.20
N ASP A 157 5.27 14.83 2.62
CA ASP A 157 4.73 15.50 3.80
C ASP A 157 3.65 14.66 4.50
N PRO A 158 3.96 14.18 5.70
CA PRO A 158 3.00 13.53 6.56
C PRO A 158 1.96 14.48 7.17
N SER A 159 2.23 15.79 7.19
CA SER A 159 1.36 16.77 7.83
C SER A 159 0.21 17.28 6.97
N ALA A 160 0.18 17.00 5.68
CA ALA A 160 -0.94 17.34 4.78
C ALA A 160 -2.03 16.25 4.81
N PRO A 161 -3.00 16.35 5.74
CA PRO A 161 -3.90 15.21 6.04
C PRO A 161 -4.85 14.85 4.89
N ASN A 162 -5.05 15.71 3.91
CA ASN A 162 -6.10 15.54 2.91
C ASN A 162 -5.58 15.43 1.47
N ALA A 163 -4.30 15.70 1.20
CA ALA A 163 -3.80 15.77 -0.17
C ALA A 163 -3.46 14.40 -0.78
N PHE A 164 -3.27 13.35 0.02
CA PHE A 164 -2.82 12.04 -0.45
C PHE A 164 -3.83 10.90 -0.24
N VAL A 165 -4.88 11.09 0.52
CA VAL A 165 -5.78 10.01 0.95
C VAL A 165 -7.12 10.02 0.22
N GLU A 166 -7.64 11.17 -0.15
CA GLU A 166 -8.94 11.27 -0.84
C GLU A 166 -8.90 10.95 -2.34
N GLY A 167 -7.72 11.00 -2.97
CA GLY A 167 -7.54 10.75 -4.40
C GLY A 167 -7.17 9.31 -4.78
N ILE A 168 -6.81 8.47 -3.83
CA ILE A 168 -6.30 7.13 -4.12
C ILE A 168 -7.38 6.08 -3.88
N MET A 169 -8.19 5.83 -4.89
CA MET A 169 -8.92 4.59 -5.19
C MET A 169 -9.65 3.90 -4.02
N GLU A 170 -10.25 4.64 -3.08
CA GLU A 170 -11.11 4.02 -2.05
C GLU A 170 -12.37 3.33 -2.62
N GLY A 171 -12.66 3.53 -3.89
CA GLY A 171 -13.83 2.96 -4.59
C GLY A 171 -13.55 1.73 -5.44
N VAL A 172 -12.32 1.26 -5.53
CA VAL A 172 -11.93 0.16 -6.41
C VAL A 172 -11.68 -1.10 -5.61
N GLU A 173 -12.25 -2.21 -6.05
CA GLU A 173 -11.90 -3.53 -5.54
C GLU A 173 -10.78 -4.13 -6.41
N TRP A 174 -9.78 -4.72 -5.75
CA TRP A 174 -8.65 -5.35 -6.40
C TRP A 174 -8.75 -6.87 -6.26
N ILE A 175 -8.55 -7.58 -7.37
CA ILE A 175 -8.47 -9.04 -7.40
C ILE A 175 -7.03 -9.44 -7.65
N TYR A 176 -6.53 -10.34 -6.81
CA TYR A 176 -5.22 -10.95 -7.01
C TYR A 176 -5.31 -12.11 -7.99
N ASP A 177 -4.52 -12.06 -9.06
CA ASP A 177 -4.32 -13.17 -9.98
C ASP A 177 -3.12 -14.01 -9.50
N PRO A 178 -3.35 -15.20 -8.94
CA PRO A 178 -2.28 -16.04 -8.42
C PRO A 178 -1.43 -16.68 -9.53
N VAL A 179 -1.92 -16.70 -10.78
CA VAL A 179 -1.19 -17.30 -11.92
C VAL A 179 -0.08 -16.35 -12.39
N HIS A 180 -0.40 -15.05 -12.48
CA HIS A 180 0.55 -14.03 -12.94
C HIS A 180 1.19 -13.25 -11.79
N GLY A 181 0.76 -13.44 -10.54
CA GLY A 181 1.25 -12.72 -9.38
C GLY A 181 0.90 -11.23 -9.39
N THR A 182 -0.13 -10.82 -10.09
CA THR A 182 -0.51 -9.43 -10.31
C THR A 182 -1.87 -9.10 -9.69
N TRP A 183 -2.06 -7.82 -9.37
CA TRP A 183 -3.34 -7.29 -8.93
C TRP A 183 -4.06 -6.59 -10.08
N HIS A 184 -5.35 -6.87 -10.25
CA HIS A 184 -6.20 -6.23 -11.25
C HIS A 184 -7.29 -5.41 -10.58
N GLU A 185 -7.54 -4.22 -11.12
CA GLU A 185 -8.64 -3.36 -10.73
C GLU A 185 -9.98 -3.98 -11.17
N GLU A 186 -10.92 -4.14 -10.26
CA GLU A 186 -12.27 -4.59 -10.58
C GLU A 186 -13.22 -3.38 -10.67
N GLN A 187 -13.86 -3.22 -11.82
CA GLN A 187 -14.81 -2.14 -12.08
C GLN A 187 -16.22 -2.39 -11.48
N LEU A 188 -16.32 -3.26 -10.48
CA LEU A 188 -17.58 -3.57 -9.80
C LEU A 188 -18.30 -2.34 -9.24
N HIS A 189 -17.54 -1.29 -8.90
CA HIS A 189 -18.14 -0.06 -8.35
C HIS A 189 -19.00 0.67 -9.37
N ASN A 190 -18.57 0.72 -10.63
CA ASN A 190 -19.36 1.34 -11.71
C ASN A 190 -20.63 0.54 -11.99
N ILE A 191 -20.54 -0.79 -11.99
CA ILE A 191 -21.67 -1.69 -12.19
C ILE A 191 -22.64 -1.62 -11.02
N LYS A 192 -22.15 -1.61 -9.77
CA LYS A 192 -23.01 -1.41 -8.58
C LYS A 192 -23.70 -0.04 -8.61
N ALA A 193 -23.00 1.01 -9.00
CA ALA A 193 -23.58 2.35 -9.12
C ALA A 193 -24.64 2.43 -10.25
N GLU A 194 -24.43 1.74 -11.35
CA GLU A 194 -25.39 1.60 -12.44
C GLU A 194 -26.63 0.83 -12.00
N VAL A 195 -26.43 -0.33 -11.38
CA VAL A 195 -27.50 -1.17 -10.84
C VAL A 195 -28.33 -0.41 -9.78
N HIS A 196 -27.69 0.36 -8.90
CA HIS A 196 -28.40 1.14 -7.87
C HIS A 196 -29.23 2.33 -8.43
N LYS A 197 -28.89 2.81 -9.63
CA LYS A 197 -29.66 3.88 -10.31
C LYS A 197 -30.89 3.36 -11.05
N LEU A 198 -30.97 2.07 -11.31
CA LEU A 198 -32.06 1.46 -12.05
C LEU A 198 -33.25 1.15 -11.13
N SER A 199 -34.46 1.43 -11.59
CA SER A 199 -35.67 0.92 -10.95
C SER A 199 -35.73 -0.62 -11.10
N LYS A 200 -36.50 -1.28 -10.24
CA LYS A 200 -36.62 -2.74 -10.25
C LYS A 200 -37.04 -3.31 -11.62
N LEU A 201 -37.86 -2.58 -12.36
CA LEU A 201 -38.36 -2.95 -13.70
C LEU A 201 -37.23 -2.81 -14.74
N GLN A 202 -36.49 -1.70 -14.71
CA GLN A 202 -35.36 -1.45 -15.60
C GLN A 202 -34.22 -2.45 -15.35
N LEU A 203 -34.02 -2.84 -14.08
CA LEU A 203 -33.02 -3.85 -13.73
C LEU A 203 -33.35 -5.22 -14.34
N GLU A 204 -34.62 -5.65 -14.31
CA GLU A 204 -35.03 -6.89 -14.94
C GLU A 204 -34.86 -6.89 -16.46
N GLU A 205 -35.08 -5.74 -17.10
CA GLU A 205 -34.92 -5.57 -18.55
C GLU A 205 -33.45 -5.49 -18.97
N GLN A 206 -32.60 -4.91 -18.15
CA GLN A 206 -31.19 -4.60 -18.49
C GLN A 206 -30.18 -5.59 -17.89
N LYS A 207 -30.57 -6.49 -17.01
CA LYS A 207 -29.64 -7.40 -16.32
C LYS A 207 -28.75 -8.22 -17.25
N LEU A 208 -29.30 -8.63 -18.39
CA LEU A 208 -28.54 -9.41 -19.38
C LEU A 208 -27.49 -8.54 -20.07
N ALA A 209 -27.84 -7.34 -20.49
CA ALA A 209 -26.95 -6.39 -21.13
C ALA A 209 -25.82 -5.93 -20.18
N ILE A 210 -26.15 -5.68 -18.91
CA ILE A 210 -25.16 -5.34 -17.87
C ILE A 210 -24.19 -6.50 -17.67
N PHE A 211 -24.68 -7.73 -17.62
CA PHE A 211 -23.88 -8.92 -17.45
C PHE A 211 -23.01 -9.20 -18.69
N GLU A 212 -23.53 -9.03 -19.91
CA GLU A 212 -22.78 -9.16 -21.15
C GLU A 212 -21.68 -8.10 -21.28
N ASN A 213 -21.97 -6.85 -20.90
CA ASN A 213 -20.96 -5.77 -20.85
C ASN A 213 -19.85 -6.09 -19.85
N TYR A 214 -20.20 -6.64 -18.70
CA TYR A 214 -19.23 -7.10 -17.72
C TYR A 214 -18.34 -8.22 -18.28
N LEU A 215 -18.91 -9.25 -18.88
CA LEU A 215 -18.15 -10.32 -19.52
C LEU A 215 -17.28 -9.82 -20.67
N ALA A 216 -17.78 -8.90 -21.49
CA ALA A 216 -17.01 -8.27 -22.57
C ALA A 216 -15.81 -7.50 -22.03
N SER A 217 -15.97 -6.77 -20.92
CA SER A 217 -14.88 -6.04 -20.27
C SER A 217 -13.76 -6.97 -19.76
N LEU A 218 -14.10 -8.16 -19.30
CA LEU A 218 -13.14 -9.19 -18.91
C LEU A 218 -12.42 -9.81 -20.12
N THR A 219 -13.11 -9.95 -21.27
CA THR A 219 -12.57 -10.61 -22.47
C THR A 219 -11.63 -9.67 -23.28
N VAL A 220 -11.90 -8.37 -23.28
CA VAL A 220 -11.04 -7.37 -23.96
C VAL A 220 -9.68 -7.27 -23.25
N LYS A 221 -9.64 -7.42 -21.93
CA LYS A 221 -8.38 -7.45 -21.15
C LYS A 221 -7.51 -8.67 -21.48
N ASN A 222 -8.11 -9.81 -21.85
CA ASN A 222 -7.36 -11.00 -22.22
C ASN A 222 -6.82 -11.02 -23.67
N LYS A 223 -7.16 -10.01 -24.49
CA LYS A 223 -6.66 -9.88 -25.87
C LYS A 223 -5.52 -8.86 -26.05
N LEU A 224 -5.15 -8.17 -24.97
CA LEU A 224 -4.07 -7.19 -24.93
C LEU A 224 -2.82 -7.70 -24.16
N LEU A 225 -2.78 -8.96 -23.87
CA LEU A 225 -1.66 -9.78 -23.47
C LEU A 225 -1.34 -10.80 -24.57
#